data_3dcc027181b77f8ccf825b83eb15fb85
#
_entry.id   3dcc027181b77f8ccf825b83eb15fb85
#
_cell.length_a   1.000
_cell.length_b   1.000
_cell.length_c   1.000
_cell.angle_alpha   90.00
_cell.angle_beta   90.00
_cell.angle_gamma   90.00
#
_symmetry.space_group_name_H-M   'P 1'
#
loop_
_entity.id
_entity.type
_entity.pdbx_description
1 polymer ?
#
loop_
_entity_poly.entity_id
_entity_poly.type
_entity_poly.pdbx_seq_one_letter_code
_entity_poly.pdbx_strand_id
1 'polypeptide(L)'
;MADLLRVDNIESSYGASQVLFGISIEVGVGEVVTLLGRNGMGKTTTVRSIMGLMQPHAGEIHFKGEAIHAEPSYKVAQAGLGLVPEGRQIFPNLSVYENLVATAANRGDKAEPWTIEKIFDLFPSLAERQTNAGNQ
;
A
#
# COMPACT_ATOMS: atom_id res chain seq x y z
N MET A 1 5.45 14.08 18.43
CA MET A 1 5.79 13.79 17.02
C MET A 1 4.54 13.62 16.19
N ALA A 2 4.53 14.19 15.00
CA ALA A 2 3.40 14.00 14.11
C ALA A 2 3.38 12.55 13.60
N ASP A 3 2.19 11.98 13.50
CA ASP A 3 2.03 10.65 12.93
C ASP A 3 2.30 10.69 11.43
N LEU A 4 2.94 9.64 10.91
CA LEU A 4 3.13 9.49 9.48
C LEU A 4 1.79 9.20 8.80
N LEU A 5 1.03 8.28 9.37
CA LEU A 5 -0.31 7.93 8.91
C LEU A 5 -1.28 8.01 10.10
N ARG A 6 -2.39 8.69 9.90
CA ARG A 6 -3.44 8.80 10.90
C ARG A 6 -4.79 8.48 10.28
N VAL A 7 -5.47 7.53 10.86
CA VAL A 7 -6.81 7.13 10.47
C VAL A 7 -7.74 7.42 11.65
N ASP A 8 -8.73 8.28 11.45
CA ASP A 8 -9.64 8.73 12.51
C ASP A 8 -11.07 8.30 12.21
N ASN A 9 -11.59 7.37 12.99
CA ASN A 9 -13.00 6.96 12.99
C ASN A 9 -13.58 6.72 11.61
N ILE A 10 -12.87 6.00 10.74
CA ILE A 10 -13.38 5.74 9.41
C ILE A 10 -14.52 4.72 9.43
N GLU A 11 -15.52 4.98 8.60
CA GLU A 11 -16.64 4.08 8.37
C GLU A 11 -16.72 3.79 6.88
N SER A 12 -16.80 2.53 6.52
CA SER A 12 -16.87 2.11 5.12
C SER A 12 -17.88 1.00 4.96
N SER A 13 -18.48 0.94 3.77
CA SER A 13 -19.53 -0.01 3.45
C SER A 13 -19.35 -0.61 2.07
N TYR A 14 -19.81 -1.85 1.90
CA TYR A 14 -19.98 -2.48 0.60
C TYR A 14 -21.49 -2.44 0.27
N GLY A 15 -21.89 -1.52 -0.61
CA GLY A 15 -23.30 -1.30 -0.89
C GLY A 15 -24.05 -0.93 0.39
N ALA A 16 -25.06 -1.72 0.77
CA ALA A 16 -25.85 -1.49 1.97
C ALA A 16 -25.23 -2.07 3.24
N SER A 17 -24.14 -2.83 3.12
CA SER A 17 -23.51 -3.51 4.25
C SER A 17 -22.32 -2.72 4.77
N GLN A 18 -22.45 -2.15 5.96
CA GLN A 18 -21.34 -1.45 6.60
C GLN A 18 -20.38 -2.47 7.21
N VAL A 19 -19.10 -2.26 6.96
CA VAL A 19 -18.03 -3.16 7.42
C VAL A 19 -17.14 -2.48 8.47
N LEU A 20 -16.85 -1.19 8.30
CA LEU A 20 -16.05 -0.44 9.27
C LEU A 20 -16.95 0.50 10.07
N PHE A 21 -16.80 0.46 11.38
CA PHE A 21 -17.63 1.15 12.35
C PHE A 21 -16.80 2.07 13.24
N GLY A 22 -16.00 2.94 12.63
CA GLY A 22 -15.20 3.88 13.40
C GLY A 22 -13.81 3.35 13.77
N ILE A 23 -13.06 2.89 12.77
CA ILE A 23 -11.70 2.40 12.96
C ILE A 23 -10.73 3.57 13.07
N SER A 24 -9.85 3.52 14.07
CA SER A 24 -8.79 4.52 14.26
C SER A 24 -7.44 3.83 14.39
N ILE A 25 -6.44 4.34 13.64
CA ILE A 25 -5.09 3.79 13.62
C ILE A 25 -4.11 4.95 13.51
N GLU A 26 -2.97 4.85 14.21
CA GLU A 26 -1.88 5.81 14.09
C GLU A 26 -0.58 5.04 13.82
N VAL A 27 0.19 5.52 12.85
CA VAL A 27 1.51 4.95 12.52
C VAL A 27 2.52 6.08 12.53
N GLY A 28 3.50 5.99 13.40
CA GLY A 28 4.59 6.96 13.49
C GLY A 28 5.72 6.63 12.51
N VAL A 29 6.63 7.58 12.35
CA VAL A 29 7.82 7.39 11.51
C VAL A 29 8.68 6.26 12.09
N GLY A 30 9.07 5.31 11.23
CA GLY A 30 9.88 4.16 11.64
C GLY A 30 9.13 3.11 12.43
N GLU A 31 7.81 3.18 12.49
CA GLU A 31 6.96 2.29 13.27
C GLU A 31 6.35 1.19 12.39
N VAL A 32 6.12 0.03 12.99
CA VAL A 32 5.37 -1.07 12.37
C VAL A 32 4.12 -1.30 13.19
N VAL A 33 2.97 -1.30 12.53
CA VAL A 33 1.67 -1.53 13.16
C VAL A 33 1.01 -2.72 12.50
N THR A 34 0.51 -3.66 13.30
CA THR A 34 -0.19 -4.84 12.78
C THR A 34 -1.69 -4.74 13.07
N LEU A 35 -2.49 -5.16 12.11
CA LEU A 35 -3.93 -5.28 12.27
C LEU A 35 -4.27 -6.73 12.60
N LEU A 36 -4.72 -6.96 13.82
CA LEU A 36 -5.08 -8.28 14.30
C LEU A 36 -6.61 -8.42 14.32
N GLY A 37 -7.07 -9.62 14.01
CA GLY A 37 -8.50 -9.92 14.05
C GLY A 37 -8.79 -11.18 13.28
N ARG A 38 -10.03 -11.64 13.41
CA ARG A 38 -10.50 -12.82 12.68
C ARG A 38 -10.48 -12.55 11.18
N ASN A 39 -10.36 -13.62 10.39
CA ASN A 39 -10.50 -13.51 8.94
C ASN A 39 -11.88 -12.97 8.60
N GLY A 40 -11.91 -11.72 8.18
CA GLY A 40 -13.13 -11.03 7.83
C GLY A 40 -12.79 -9.82 6.98
N MET A 41 -13.82 -9.15 6.50
CA MET A 41 -13.66 -8.05 5.55
C MET A 41 -13.08 -6.78 6.18
N GLY A 42 -13.07 -6.69 7.53
CA GLY A 42 -12.65 -5.47 8.22
C GLY A 42 -11.20 -5.06 7.98
N LYS A 43 -10.27 -6.01 8.02
CA LYS A 43 -8.84 -5.72 7.77
C LYS A 43 -8.60 -5.31 6.33
N THR A 44 -9.14 -6.06 5.39
CA THR A 44 -9.03 -5.76 3.96
C THR A 44 -9.70 -4.41 3.63
N THR A 45 -10.88 -4.16 4.19
CA THR A 45 -11.61 -2.92 3.97
C THR A 45 -10.84 -1.72 4.53
N THR A 46 -10.20 -1.86 5.69
CA THR A 46 -9.35 -0.82 6.28
C THR A 46 -8.21 -0.46 5.33
N VAL A 47 -7.49 -1.47 4.84
CA VAL A 47 -6.38 -1.26 3.90
C VAL A 47 -6.87 -0.62 2.61
N ARG A 48 -7.97 -1.09 2.05
CA ARG A 48 -8.54 -0.52 0.82
C ARG A 48 -8.97 0.93 1.01
N SER A 49 -9.54 1.26 2.17
CA SER A 49 -9.95 2.62 2.49
C SER A 49 -8.74 3.55 2.56
N ILE A 50 -7.65 3.12 3.18
CA ILE A 50 -6.41 3.89 3.27
C ILE A 50 -5.82 4.14 1.88
N MET A 51 -5.82 3.12 1.02
CA MET A 51 -5.22 3.20 -0.31
C MET A 51 -6.11 3.90 -1.36
N GLY A 52 -7.31 4.32 -0.98
CA GLY A 52 -8.21 4.99 -1.91
C GLY A 52 -8.90 4.07 -2.91
N LEU A 53 -8.80 2.76 -2.72
CA LEU A 53 -9.53 1.77 -3.54
C LEU A 53 -11.00 1.71 -3.16
N MET A 54 -11.33 2.20 -1.97
CA MET A 54 -12.66 2.35 -1.46
C MET A 54 -12.68 3.64 -0.65
N GLN A 55 -13.69 4.48 -0.82
CA GLN A 55 -13.77 5.70 -0.05
C GLN A 55 -14.60 5.49 1.21
N PRO A 56 -14.10 5.84 2.41
CA PRO A 56 -14.91 5.82 3.60
C PRO A 56 -15.99 6.90 3.51
N HIS A 57 -17.18 6.60 4.04
CA HIS A 57 -18.26 7.57 4.04
C HIS A 57 -18.27 8.46 5.29
N ALA A 58 -17.39 8.18 6.25
CA ALA A 58 -17.18 8.99 7.44
C ALA A 58 -15.75 8.82 7.94
N GLY A 59 -15.29 9.79 8.71
CA GLY A 59 -13.95 9.78 9.27
C GLY A 59 -12.93 10.45 8.37
N GLU A 60 -11.69 10.44 8.81
CA GLU A 60 -10.59 11.10 8.11
C GLU A 60 -9.36 10.23 8.04
N ILE A 61 -8.58 10.39 6.98
CA ILE A 61 -7.28 9.73 6.82
C ILE A 61 -6.28 10.80 6.41
N HIS A 62 -5.18 10.90 7.17
CA HIS A 62 -4.10 11.85 6.89
C HIS A 62 -2.79 11.12 6.73
N PHE A 63 -2.02 11.50 5.72
CA PHE A 63 -0.68 11.00 5.48
C PHE A 63 0.27 12.18 5.36
N LYS A 64 1.30 12.20 6.21
CA LYS A 64 2.25 13.33 6.30
C LYS A 64 1.53 14.68 6.49
N GLY A 65 0.43 14.67 7.25
CA GLY A 65 -0.35 15.85 7.55
C GLY A 65 -1.36 16.26 6.49
N GLU A 66 -1.42 15.56 5.37
CA GLU A 66 -2.35 15.86 4.28
C GLU A 66 -3.51 14.87 4.25
N ALA A 67 -4.72 15.39 4.05
CA ALA A 67 -5.93 14.57 3.97
C ALA A 67 -5.93 13.77 2.66
N ILE A 68 -6.12 12.46 2.77
CA ILE A 68 -6.13 11.56 1.60
C ILE A 68 -7.43 10.76 1.46
N HIS A 69 -8.36 10.92 2.40
CA HIS A 69 -9.58 10.10 2.43
C HIS A 69 -10.56 10.37 1.28
N ALA A 70 -10.43 11.50 0.61
CA ALA A 70 -11.26 11.84 -0.56
C ALA A 70 -10.48 11.75 -1.87
N GLU A 71 -9.21 11.32 -1.82
CA GLU A 71 -8.35 11.26 -3.00
C GLU A 71 -8.51 9.91 -3.72
N PRO A 72 -8.39 9.90 -5.05
CA PRO A 72 -8.35 8.64 -5.79
C PRO A 72 -7.07 7.86 -5.50
N SER A 73 -7.11 6.55 -5.75
CA SER A 73 -5.99 5.66 -5.39
C SER A 73 -4.66 6.07 -6.02
N TYR A 74 -4.68 6.58 -7.26
CA TYR A 74 -3.43 6.98 -7.91
C TYR A 74 -2.76 8.16 -7.19
N LYS A 75 -3.54 9.08 -6.62
CA LYS A 75 -3.00 10.20 -5.84
C LYS A 75 -2.46 9.74 -4.50
N VAL A 76 -3.13 8.78 -3.88
CA VAL A 76 -2.64 8.15 -2.63
C VAL A 76 -1.28 7.49 -2.87
N ALA A 77 -1.15 6.75 -3.96
CA ALA A 77 0.11 6.13 -4.34
C ALA A 77 1.20 7.17 -4.61
N GLN A 78 0.85 8.27 -5.29
CA GLN A 78 1.80 9.36 -5.55
C GLN A 78 2.24 10.08 -4.27
N ALA A 79 1.42 10.06 -3.22
CA ALA A 79 1.78 10.64 -1.93
C ALA A 79 2.86 9.82 -1.20
N GLY A 80 3.09 8.58 -1.62
CA GLY A 80 4.13 7.74 -1.06
C GLY A 80 3.64 6.48 -0.35
N LEU A 81 2.37 6.14 -0.47
CA LEU A 81 1.82 4.90 0.09
C LEU A 81 1.88 3.79 -0.94
N GLY A 82 2.36 2.63 -0.51
CA GLY A 82 2.42 1.44 -1.34
C GLY A 82 1.61 0.31 -0.74
N LEU A 83 1.07 -0.54 -1.60
CA LEU A 83 0.29 -1.70 -1.20
C LEU A 83 0.96 -2.97 -1.72
N VAL A 84 1.10 -3.96 -0.83
CA VAL A 84 1.42 -5.33 -1.25
C VAL A 84 0.10 -6.09 -1.24
N PRO A 85 -0.50 -6.33 -2.42
CA PRO A 85 -1.83 -6.93 -2.49
C PRO A 85 -1.79 -8.43 -2.21
N GLU A 86 -2.93 -8.98 -1.82
CA GLU A 86 -3.10 -10.43 -1.74
C GLU A 86 -3.13 -11.04 -3.13
N GLY A 87 -2.85 -12.34 -3.22
CA GLY A 87 -3.03 -13.10 -4.45
C GLY A 87 -1.92 -12.94 -5.48
N ARG A 88 -0.74 -12.50 -5.05
CA ARG A 88 0.44 -12.43 -5.95
C ARG A 88 0.13 -11.70 -7.25
N GLN A 89 -0.34 -10.47 -7.14
CA GLN A 89 -0.76 -9.67 -8.29
C GLN A 89 0.43 -9.11 -9.07
N ILE A 90 1.22 -10.00 -9.64
CA ILE A 90 2.31 -9.67 -10.55
C ILE A 90 1.81 -9.78 -11.98
N PHE A 91 2.57 -9.25 -12.92
CA PHE A 91 2.28 -9.41 -14.35
C PHE A 91 2.91 -10.73 -14.82
N PRO A 92 2.12 -11.81 -14.99
CA PRO A 92 2.70 -13.13 -15.29
C PRO A 92 3.35 -13.22 -16.67
N ASN A 93 2.96 -12.37 -17.59
CA ASN A 93 3.50 -12.34 -18.95
C ASN A 93 4.77 -11.50 -19.08
N LEU A 94 5.10 -10.73 -18.05
CA LEU A 94 6.33 -9.92 -18.02
C LEU A 94 7.43 -10.69 -17.30
N SER A 95 8.68 -10.39 -17.64
CA SER A 95 9.83 -10.96 -16.92
C SER A 95 9.92 -10.40 -15.50
N VAL A 96 10.75 -11.01 -14.68
CA VAL A 96 11.06 -10.51 -13.33
C VAL A 96 11.57 -9.06 -13.42
N TYR A 97 12.51 -8.81 -14.33
CA TYR A 97 13.06 -7.47 -14.55
C TYR A 97 11.96 -6.46 -14.92
N GLU A 98 11.09 -6.82 -15.87
CA GLU A 98 10.01 -5.94 -16.32
C GLU A 98 8.99 -5.66 -15.21
N ASN A 99 8.69 -6.66 -14.37
CA ASN A 99 7.81 -6.46 -13.22
C ASN A 99 8.39 -5.41 -12.25
N LEU A 100 9.70 -5.46 -11.99
CA LEU A 100 10.35 -4.51 -11.09
C LEU A 100 10.38 -3.09 -11.67
N VAL A 101 10.63 -2.96 -12.97
CA VAL A 101 10.72 -1.67 -13.65
C VAL A 101 9.35 -1.00 -13.77
N ALA A 102 8.29 -1.79 -14.01
CA ALA A 102 6.95 -1.26 -14.31
C ALA A 102 6.42 -0.30 -13.23
N THR A 103 6.79 -0.52 -11.97
CA THR A 103 6.32 0.29 -10.85
C THR A 103 7.43 1.10 -10.17
N ALA A 104 8.64 1.07 -10.73
CA ALA A 104 9.78 1.76 -10.15
C ALA A 104 9.58 3.28 -10.17
N ALA A 105 9.82 3.94 -9.04
CA ALA A 105 9.72 5.39 -8.93
C ALA A 105 10.48 5.87 -7.69
N ASN A 106 11.02 7.07 -7.76
CA ASN A 106 11.59 7.75 -6.60
C ASN A 106 10.77 9.00 -6.30
N ARG A 107 9.56 8.81 -5.81
CA ARG A 107 8.59 9.90 -5.60
C ARG A 107 8.97 10.83 -4.45
N GLY A 108 9.80 10.38 -3.52
CA GLY A 108 10.26 11.19 -2.40
C GLY A 108 11.62 11.85 -2.62
N ASP A 109 12.19 11.76 -3.81
CA ASP A 109 13.53 12.28 -4.15
C ASP A 109 14.58 11.89 -3.12
N LYS A 110 14.58 10.64 -2.70
CA LYS A 110 15.55 10.14 -1.73
C LYS A 110 16.93 10.06 -2.36
N ALA A 111 17.95 10.41 -1.57
CA ALA A 111 19.34 10.32 -2.02
C ALA A 111 19.76 8.88 -2.29
N GLU A 112 19.18 7.93 -1.54
CA GLU A 112 19.48 6.49 -1.68
C GLU A 112 18.18 5.71 -1.92
N PRO A 113 17.55 5.87 -3.10
CA PRO A 113 16.32 5.12 -3.38
C PRO A 113 16.61 3.64 -3.59
N TRP A 114 15.56 2.83 -3.46
CA TRP A 114 15.64 1.43 -3.87
C TRP A 114 15.84 1.36 -5.38
N THR A 115 16.83 0.58 -5.81
CA THR A 115 17.16 0.35 -7.21
C THR A 115 17.06 -1.14 -7.51
N ILE A 116 17.04 -1.48 -8.80
CA ILE A 116 17.05 -2.88 -9.23
C ILE A 116 18.31 -3.57 -8.70
N GLU A 117 19.44 -2.90 -8.70
CA GLU A 117 20.71 -3.43 -8.19
C GLU A 117 20.61 -3.77 -6.71
N LYS A 118 20.01 -2.90 -5.90
CA LYS A 118 19.81 -3.15 -4.46
C LYS A 118 18.88 -4.34 -4.24
N ILE A 119 17.83 -4.46 -5.04
CA ILE A 119 16.88 -5.56 -4.93
C ILE A 119 17.56 -6.88 -5.29
N PHE A 120 18.36 -6.91 -6.36
CA PHE A 120 19.11 -8.11 -6.76
C PHE A 120 20.17 -8.50 -5.75
N ASP A 121 20.79 -7.53 -5.08
CA ASP A 121 21.74 -7.81 -4.00
C ASP A 121 21.04 -8.46 -2.80
N LEU A 122 19.83 -7.98 -2.46
CA LEU A 122 19.06 -8.52 -1.36
C LEU A 122 18.41 -9.86 -1.72
N PHE A 123 18.03 -10.03 -2.98
CA PHE A 123 17.40 -11.26 -3.49
C PHE A 123 18.15 -11.79 -4.70
N PRO A 124 19.32 -12.45 -4.50
CA PRO A 124 20.13 -12.94 -5.62
C PRO A 124 19.40 -13.88 -6.57
N SER A 125 18.43 -14.65 -6.08
CA SER A 125 17.65 -15.56 -6.92
C SER A 125 16.81 -14.81 -7.97
N LEU A 126 16.41 -13.57 -7.69
CA LEU A 126 15.71 -12.75 -8.68
C LEU A 126 16.67 -12.31 -9.80
N ALA A 127 17.92 -11.99 -9.46
CA ALA A 127 18.92 -11.62 -10.46
C ALA A 127 19.19 -12.77 -11.44
N GLU A 128 19.28 -13.99 -10.92
CA GLU A 128 19.50 -15.19 -11.73
C GLU A 128 18.32 -15.47 -12.68
N ARG A 129 17.12 -15.04 -12.31
CA ARG A 129 15.88 -15.30 -13.04
C ARG A 129 15.29 -14.05 -13.68
N GLN A 130 16.08 -12.98 -13.84
CA GLN A 130 15.54 -11.70 -14.30
C GLN A 130 14.86 -11.74 -15.66
N THR A 131 15.20 -12.70 -16.52
CA THR A 131 14.58 -12.87 -17.82
C THR A 131 13.45 -13.89 -17.82
N ASN A 132 13.23 -14.60 -16.71
CA ASN A 132 12.11 -15.54 -16.57
C ASN A 132 10.79 -14.79 -16.45
N ALA A 133 9.71 -15.41 -16.91
CA ALA A 133 8.37 -14.83 -16.69
C ALA A 133 8.05 -14.76 -15.19
N GLY A 134 7.27 -13.75 -14.81
CA GLY A 134 6.98 -13.49 -13.39
C GLY A 134 6.25 -14.61 -12.68
N ASN A 135 5.60 -15.52 -13.41
CA ASN A 135 4.87 -16.65 -12.85
C ASN A 135 5.69 -17.95 -12.73
N GLN A 136 6.97 -17.93 -13.00
CA GLN A 136 7.87 -19.09 -12.92
C GLN A 136 8.66 -19.15 -11.61
#